data_5ef083e53adb721c94973b66402be1b1
#
_entry.id   5ef083e53adb721c94973b66402be1b1
#
_cell.length_a   1.000
_cell.length_b   1.000
_cell.length_c   1.000
_cell.angle_alpha   90.00
_cell.angle_beta   90.00
_cell.angle_gamma   90.00
#
_symmetry.space_group_name_H-M   'P 1'
#
loop_
_entity.id
_entity.type
_entity.pdbx_description
1 polymer ?
#
loop_
_entity_poly.entity_id
_entity_poly.type
_entity_poly.pdbx_seq_one_letter_code
_entity_poly.pdbx_strand_id
1 'polypeptide(L)'
;ADPQEYVCIFTQNASGALRIVGESYPFAPGGHYLLSFDNHNSVNGIREFARTKGAEVTYIPVLPPDLRMDEQRLFEGLDMPGGEGRRLLAYPAQSNFSGVQHPLEWIALAQSKGWDVLLDAAAFVPSNRLDLSQVHPDFVSMSFYKVFGYPTGVGALIARRQALTKLRRPWFAGGTITVASVQGDRYFLHEGAEAFEDGTLDYLSLPAVEIGLRHIAAVGYDTIHTR
;
A
#
# COMPACT_ATOMS: atom_id res chain seq x y z
N ALA A 1 2.49 7.15 13.29
CA ALA A 1 3.06 5.78 13.25
C ALA A 1 4.24 5.66 14.19
N ASP A 2 4.38 4.52 14.86
CA ASP A 2 5.57 4.19 15.64
C ASP A 2 6.69 3.73 14.67
N PRO A 3 7.90 4.36 14.70
CA PRO A 3 9.04 3.91 13.90
C PRO A 3 9.54 2.50 14.24
N GLN A 4 9.20 1.97 15.41
CA GLN A 4 9.48 0.58 15.77
C GLN A 4 8.56 -0.41 15.05
N GLU A 5 7.34 0.01 14.71
CA GLU A 5 6.36 -0.81 14.01
C GLU A 5 6.42 -0.61 12.50
N TYR A 6 6.61 0.62 12.03
CA TYR A 6 6.54 0.98 10.61
C TYR A 6 7.87 1.47 10.07
N VAL A 7 8.02 1.30 8.76
CA VAL A 7 9.11 1.88 7.96
C VAL A 7 8.50 2.65 6.78
N CYS A 8 9.12 3.76 6.43
CA CYS A 8 8.81 4.53 5.23
C CYS A 8 9.80 4.17 4.13
N ILE A 9 9.28 3.81 2.97
CA ILE A 9 10.04 3.53 1.74
C ILE A 9 9.64 4.60 0.74
N PHE A 10 10.58 5.44 0.32
CA PHE A 10 10.29 6.48 -0.66
C PHE A 10 10.18 5.90 -2.07
N THR A 11 9.21 6.40 -2.82
CA THR A 11 8.92 6.00 -4.20
C THR A 11 8.62 7.24 -5.03
N GLN A 12 8.54 7.09 -6.36
CA GLN A 12 8.18 8.23 -7.22
C GLN A 12 6.73 8.69 -7.01
N ASN A 13 5.85 7.82 -6.56
CA ASN A 13 4.43 8.08 -6.31
C ASN A 13 3.74 6.85 -5.70
N ALA A 14 2.45 6.95 -5.39
CA ALA A 14 1.65 5.83 -4.89
C ALA A 14 1.66 4.61 -5.83
N SER A 15 1.70 4.80 -7.16
CA SER A 15 1.78 3.67 -8.10
C SER A 15 3.09 2.91 -7.98
N GLY A 16 4.21 3.59 -7.72
CA GLY A 16 5.49 2.95 -7.40
C GLY A 16 5.41 2.13 -6.11
N ALA A 17 4.78 2.69 -5.07
CA ALA A 17 4.54 1.99 -3.80
C ALA A 17 3.69 0.72 -3.99
N LEU A 18 2.59 0.83 -4.74
CA LEU A 18 1.70 -0.29 -5.06
C LEU A 18 2.39 -1.36 -5.90
N ARG A 19 3.25 -0.95 -6.84
CA ARG A 19 4.05 -1.88 -7.63
C ARG A 19 5.01 -2.70 -6.76
N ILE A 20 5.70 -2.07 -5.81
CA ILE A 20 6.60 -2.78 -4.89
C ILE A 20 5.85 -3.89 -4.17
N VAL A 21 4.66 -3.59 -3.63
CA VAL A 21 3.83 -4.62 -2.98
C VAL A 21 3.42 -5.69 -3.99
N GLY A 22 2.86 -5.32 -5.14
CA GLY A 22 2.35 -6.27 -6.14
C GLY A 22 3.41 -7.25 -6.64
N GLU A 23 4.58 -6.74 -7.04
CA GLU A 23 5.66 -7.57 -7.58
C GLU A 23 6.33 -8.44 -6.51
N SER A 24 6.42 -7.93 -5.26
CA SER A 24 7.17 -8.57 -4.19
C SER A 24 6.30 -9.43 -3.26
N TYR A 25 4.97 -9.25 -3.26
CA TYR A 25 4.08 -10.04 -2.41
C TYR A 25 4.15 -11.53 -2.81
N PRO A 26 4.29 -12.43 -1.83
CA PRO A 26 4.51 -13.86 -2.10
C PRO A 26 3.20 -14.58 -2.43
N PHE A 27 2.51 -14.11 -3.47
CA PHE A 27 1.40 -14.84 -4.07
C PHE A 27 1.86 -16.22 -4.53
N ALA A 28 1.00 -17.22 -4.38
CA ALA A 28 1.23 -18.59 -4.77
C ALA A 28 -0.11 -19.33 -4.99
N PRO A 29 -0.14 -20.51 -5.58
CA PRO A 29 -1.33 -21.35 -5.62
C PRO A 29 -1.92 -21.54 -4.22
N GLY A 30 -3.26 -21.45 -4.10
CA GLY A 30 -3.97 -21.45 -2.81
C GLY A 30 -3.92 -20.10 -2.07
N GLY A 31 -3.24 -19.09 -2.61
CA GLY A 31 -3.31 -17.72 -2.14
C GLY A 31 -4.43 -16.94 -2.80
N HIS A 32 -4.75 -15.76 -2.27
CA HIS A 32 -5.86 -14.96 -2.75
C HIS A 32 -5.56 -13.46 -2.73
N TYR A 33 -5.97 -12.75 -3.79
CA TYR A 33 -6.01 -11.31 -3.89
C TYR A 33 -7.46 -10.84 -3.91
N LEU A 34 -7.93 -10.28 -2.80
CA LEU A 34 -9.27 -9.74 -2.64
C LEU A 34 -9.19 -8.22 -2.73
N LEU A 35 -9.97 -7.59 -3.61
CA LEU A 35 -9.90 -6.16 -3.79
C LEU A 35 -11.26 -5.55 -4.13
N SER A 36 -11.47 -4.27 -3.73
CA SER A 36 -12.71 -3.56 -4.06
C SER A 36 -12.76 -3.13 -5.52
N PHE A 37 -13.97 -3.05 -6.05
CA PHE A 37 -14.23 -2.68 -7.44
C PHE A 37 -13.84 -1.23 -7.76
N ASP A 38 -13.89 -0.33 -6.77
CA ASP A 38 -13.60 1.10 -6.89
C ASP A 38 -12.14 1.48 -6.61
N ASN A 39 -11.24 0.49 -6.61
CA ASN A 39 -9.82 0.73 -6.49
C ASN A 39 -9.26 1.51 -7.68
N HIS A 40 -8.25 2.32 -7.41
CA HIS A 40 -7.43 2.92 -8.46
C HIS A 40 -6.78 1.85 -9.35
N ASN A 41 -6.56 2.16 -10.64
CA ASN A 41 -5.98 1.21 -11.60
C ASN A 41 -4.61 0.65 -11.18
N SER A 42 -3.83 1.39 -10.40
CA SER A 42 -2.55 0.88 -9.88
C SER A 42 -2.72 -0.24 -8.85
N VAL A 43 -3.82 -0.25 -8.09
CA VAL A 43 -4.21 -1.36 -7.20
C VAL A 43 -4.76 -2.51 -8.04
N ASN A 44 -5.64 -2.21 -9.03
CA ASN A 44 -6.18 -3.20 -9.95
C ASN A 44 -5.08 -3.97 -10.69
N GLY A 45 -4.00 -3.29 -11.07
CA GLY A 45 -2.87 -3.89 -11.78
C GLY A 45 -2.11 -4.96 -10.99
N ILE A 46 -2.20 -4.97 -9.66
CA ILE A 46 -1.58 -6.01 -8.81
C ILE A 46 -2.13 -7.40 -9.14
N ARG A 47 -3.37 -7.50 -9.65
CA ARG A 47 -3.96 -8.77 -10.07
C ARG A 47 -3.11 -9.53 -11.10
N GLU A 48 -2.36 -8.83 -11.94
CA GLU A 48 -1.51 -9.48 -12.95
C GLU A 48 -0.33 -10.22 -12.29
N PHE A 49 0.24 -9.66 -11.22
CA PHE A 49 1.23 -10.36 -10.41
C PHE A 49 0.61 -11.54 -9.65
N ALA A 50 -0.59 -11.36 -9.07
CA ALA A 50 -1.29 -12.42 -8.35
C ALA A 50 -1.58 -13.62 -9.28
N ARG A 51 -2.16 -13.37 -10.47
CA ARG A 51 -2.47 -14.39 -11.47
C ARG A 51 -1.22 -15.11 -11.99
N THR A 52 -0.17 -14.36 -12.31
CA THR A 52 1.09 -14.93 -12.80
C THR A 52 1.71 -15.88 -11.78
N LYS A 53 1.52 -15.61 -10.48
CA LYS A 53 1.99 -16.44 -9.38
C LYS A 53 0.98 -17.52 -8.94
N GLY A 54 -0.15 -17.67 -9.66
CA GLY A 54 -1.15 -18.71 -9.43
C GLY A 54 -2.14 -18.44 -8.28
N ALA A 55 -2.20 -17.23 -7.76
CA ALA A 55 -3.21 -16.86 -6.76
C ALA A 55 -4.56 -16.52 -7.41
N GLU A 56 -5.63 -16.76 -6.69
CA GLU A 56 -6.98 -16.36 -7.09
C GLU A 56 -7.17 -14.85 -6.92
N VAL A 57 -8.06 -14.27 -7.73
CA VAL A 57 -8.39 -12.84 -7.68
C VAL A 57 -9.90 -12.67 -7.64
N THR A 58 -10.39 -12.00 -6.60
CA THR A 58 -11.83 -11.71 -6.43
C THR A 58 -12.05 -10.23 -6.20
N TYR A 59 -13.06 -9.67 -6.87
CA TYR A 59 -13.48 -8.30 -6.70
C TYR A 59 -14.73 -8.21 -5.82
N ILE A 60 -14.69 -7.29 -4.86
CA ILE A 60 -15.83 -6.93 -4.04
C ILE A 60 -16.59 -5.80 -4.76
N PRO A 61 -17.87 -5.98 -5.11
CA PRO A 61 -18.64 -4.96 -5.81
C PRO A 61 -18.92 -3.73 -4.95
N VAL A 62 -19.24 -2.63 -5.60
CA VAL A 62 -19.86 -1.44 -4.98
C VAL A 62 -21.34 -1.38 -5.37
N LEU A 63 -22.17 -0.91 -4.47
CA LEU A 63 -23.64 -0.95 -4.61
C LEU A 63 -24.18 0.44 -4.99
N PRO A 64 -24.93 0.57 -6.11
CA PRO A 64 -25.68 1.79 -6.42
C PRO A 64 -26.82 2.01 -5.40
N PRO A 65 -27.26 3.27 -5.17
CA PRO A 65 -26.73 4.48 -5.79
C PRO A 65 -25.51 5.06 -5.07
N ASP A 66 -25.23 4.65 -3.83
CA ASP A 66 -24.27 5.27 -2.93
C ASP A 66 -22.83 4.86 -3.22
N LEU A 67 -22.62 3.87 -4.06
CA LEU A 67 -21.31 3.33 -4.46
C LEU A 67 -20.45 2.88 -3.27
N ARG A 68 -21.11 2.46 -2.18
CA ARG A 68 -20.44 1.83 -1.04
C ARG A 68 -20.10 0.40 -1.36
N MET A 69 -18.99 -0.08 -0.81
CA MET A 69 -18.60 -1.49 -0.95
C MET A 69 -19.67 -2.41 -0.36
N ASP A 70 -19.94 -3.50 -1.03
CA ASP A 70 -20.82 -4.57 -0.53
C ASP A 70 -20.17 -5.28 0.65
N GLU A 71 -20.58 -4.93 1.88
CA GLU A 71 -20.01 -5.48 3.10
C GLU A 71 -20.25 -6.99 3.23
N GLN A 72 -21.41 -7.47 2.76
CA GLN A 72 -21.69 -8.90 2.79
C GLN A 72 -20.69 -9.66 1.92
N ARG A 73 -20.42 -9.18 0.72
CA ARG A 73 -19.43 -9.78 -0.18
C ARG A 73 -18.00 -9.65 0.35
N LEU A 74 -17.68 -8.56 1.05
CA LEU A 74 -16.41 -8.43 1.74
C LEU A 74 -16.24 -9.53 2.81
N PHE A 75 -17.24 -9.70 3.66
CA PHE A 75 -17.18 -10.69 4.74
C PHE A 75 -17.14 -12.12 4.21
N GLU A 76 -17.97 -12.44 3.20
CA GLU A 76 -17.91 -13.72 2.50
C GLU A 76 -16.50 -13.98 1.92
N GLY A 77 -15.90 -12.95 1.29
CA GLY A 77 -14.55 -13.03 0.73
C GLY A 77 -13.47 -13.25 1.78
N LEU A 78 -13.59 -12.57 2.93
CA LEU A 78 -12.64 -12.74 4.04
C LEU A 78 -12.75 -14.11 4.72
N ASP A 79 -13.94 -14.74 4.66
CA ASP A 79 -14.22 -16.07 5.24
C ASP A 79 -13.84 -17.23 4.31
N MET A 80 -13.36 -16.93 3.10
CA MET A 80 -12.89 -17.98 2.20
C MET A 80 -11.80 -18.82 2.89
N PRO A 81 -11.86 -20.16 2.75
CA PRO A 81 -10.87 -21.02 3.35
C PRO A 81 -9.48 -20.68 2.84
N GLY A 82 -8.54 -20.50 3.74
CA GLY A 82 -7.13 -20.28 3.40
C GLY A 82 -6.47 -21.57 2.96
N GLY A 83 -5.75 -21.51 1.82
CA GLY A 83 -4.77 -22.53 1.46
C GLY A 83 -3.39 -22.24 2.06
N GLU A 84 -2.35 -22.89 1.54
CA GLU A 84 -0.96 -22.62 1.94
C GLU A 84 -0.44 -21.25 1.45
N GLY A 85 -1.12 -20.65 0.45
CA GLY A 85 -0.75 -19.36 -0.14
C GLY A 85 -1.16 -18.16 0.72
N ARG A 86 -0.45 -17.06 0.55
CA ARG A 86 -0.73 -15.81 1.23
C ARG A 86 -1.98 -15.13 0.68
N ARG A 87 -2.69 -14.38 1.53
CA ARG A 87 -3.92 -13.67 1.20
C ARG A 87 -3.73 -12.18 1.42
N LEU A 88 -4.08 -11.36 0.42
CA LEU A 88 -3.97 -9.91 0.46
C LEU A 88 -5.33 -9.28 0.18
N LEU A 89 -5.85 -8.48 1.12
CA LEU A 89 -6.96 -7.57 0.91
C LEU A 89 -6.40 -6.22 0.47
N ALA A 90 -6.95 -5.64 -0.62
CA ALA A 90 -6.61 -4.28 -1.04
C ALA A 90 -7.86 -3.45 -1.27
N TYR A 91 -7.93 -2.27 -0.62
CA TYR A 91 -9.02 -1.34 -0.81
C TYR A 91 -8.55 0.11 -0.57
N PRO A 92 -9.23 1.11 -1.16
CA PRO A 92 -8.91 2.51 -0.92
C PRO A 92 -9.52 2.97 0.41
N ALA A 93 -8.78 3.72 1.22
CA ALA A 93 -9.38 4.41 2.38
C ALA A 93 -10.46 5.40 1.93
N GLN A 94 -10.26 5.99 0.73
CA GLN A 94 -11.23 6.80 0.02
C GLN A 94 -11.12 6.53 -1.47
N SER A 95 -12.24 6.20 -2.11
CA SER A 95 -12.29 5.98 -3.55
C SER A 95 -11.94 7.27 -4.31
N ASN A 96 -10.99 7.18 -5.25
CA ASN A 96 -10.67 8.30 -6.13
C ASN A 96 -11.74 8.53 -7.23
N PHE A 97 -12.66 7.60 -7.38
CA PHE A 97 -13.75 7.66 -8.36
C PHE A 97 -15.02 8.28 -7.75
N SER A 98 -15.50 7.72 -6.64
CA SER A 98 -16.77 8.12 -6.00
C SER A 98 -16.59 9.10 -4.85
N GLY A 99 -15.39 9.20 -4.26
CA GLY A 99 -15.15 9.94 -3.03
C GLY A 99 -15.62 9.22 -1.76
N VAL A 100 -16.23 8.04 -1.89
CA VAL A 100 -16.69 7.25 -0.75
C VAL A 100 -15.50 6.86 0.13
N GLN A 101 -15.62 7.11 1.42
CA GLN A 101 -14.68 6.64 2.43
C GLN A 101 -15.13 5.27 2.94
N HIS A 102 -14.19 4.34 2.98
CA HIS A 102 -14.42 3.00 3.49
C HIS A 102 -13.96 2.86 4.95
N PRO A 103 -14.66 2.02 5.74
CA PRO A 103 -14.32 1.79 7.14
C PRO A 103 -12.89 1.28 7.33
N LEU A 104 -12.13 1.92 8.22
CA LEU A 104 -10.76 1.50 8.54
C LEU A 104 -10.73 0.31 9.52
N GLU A 105 -11.81 0.03 10.22
CA GLU A 105 -11.99 -1.16 11.08
C GLU A 105 -11.91 -2.48 10.32
N TRP A 106 -12.15 -2.48 9.01
CA TRP A 106 -11.98 -3.67 8.17
C TRP A 106 -10.53 -4.16 8.13
N ILE A 107 -9.56 -3.30 8.44
CA ILE A 107 -8.15 -3.67 8.56
C ILE A 107 -7.97 -4.75 9.64
N ALA A 108 -8.42 -4.44 10.87
CA ALA A 108 -8.30 -5.37 11.99
C ALA A 108 -9.14 -6.64 11.77
N LEU A 109 -10.34 -6.50 11.17
CA LEU A 109 -11.18 -7.63 10.82
C LEU A 109 -10.48 -8.57 9.83
N ALA A 110 -9.92 -8.05 8.75
CA ALA A 110 -9.21 -8.86 7.76
C ALA A 110 -7.98 -9.56 8.36
N GLN A 111 -7.20 -8.83 9.15
CA GLN A 111 -6.03 -9.38 9.83
C GLN A 111 -6.39 -10.49 10.83
N SER A 112 -7.52 -10.37 11.56
CA SER A 112 -8.01 -11.41 12.46
C SER A 112 -8.36 -12.72 11.75
N LYS A 113 -8.65 -12.62 10.43
CA LYS A 113 -8.94 -13.75 9.54
C LYS A 113 -7.68 -14.22 8.75
N GLY A 114 -6.51 -13.67 9.08
CA GLY A 114 -5.22 -14.06 8.48
C GLY A 114 -4.94 -13.44 7.11
N TRP A 115 -5.57 -12.31 6.78
CA TRP A 115 -5.26 -11.52 5.60
C TRP A 115 -4.22 -10.45 5.92
N ASP A 116 -3.30 -10.21 5.00
CA ASP A 116 -2.53 -8.98 4.98
C ASP A 116 -3.37 -7.87 4.32
N VAL A 117 -3.19 -6.60 4.73
CA VAL A 117 -4.00 -5.49 4.24
C VAL A 117 -3.13 -4.43 3.57
N LEU A 118 -3.45 -4.13 2.30
CA LEU A 118 -2.92 -3.01 1.54
C LEU A 118 -3.98 -1.92 1.46
N LEU A 119 -3.73 -0.80 2.14
CA LEU A 119 -4.60 0.37 2.15
C LEU A 119 -4.09 1.40 1.15
N ASP A 120 -4.85 1.71 0.10
CA ASP A 120 -4.55 2.87 -0.73
C ASP A 120 -5.09 4.14 -0.08
N ALA A 121 -4.19 4.93 0.48
CA ALA A 121 -4.52 6.18 1.17
C ALA A 121 -4.32 7.43 0.29
N ALA A 122 -3.98 7.26 -0.99
CA ALA A 122 -3.59 8.38 -1.85
C ALA A 122 -4.69 9.44 -2.04
N ALA A 123 -5.97 9.05 -2.02
CA ALA A 123 -7.10 9.99 -2.07
C ALA A 123 -7.62 10.40 -0.69
N PHE A 124 -7.24 9.69 0.37
CA PHE A 124 -7.70 9.90 1.74
C PHE A 124 -6.87 10.96 2.49
N VAL A 125 -5.55 10.81 2.50
CA VAL A 125 -4.64 11.65 3.30
C VAL A 125 -4.58 13.13 2.91
N PRO A 126 -5.01 13.59 1.71
CA PRO A 126 -5.11 15.01 1.43
C PRO A 126 -6.08 15.78 2.32
N SER A 127 -7.19 15.14 2.73
CA SER A 127 -8.27 15.79 3.50
C SER A 127 -8.60 15.08 4.81
N ASN A 128 -7.98 13.93 5.10
CA ASN A 128 -8.26 13.15 6.28
C ASN A 128 -6.97 12.74 6.99
N ARG A 129 -7.04 12.73 8.32
CA ARG A 129 -5.94 12.23 9.13
C ARG A 129 -5.96 10.69 9.16
N LEU A 130 -4.89 10.07 8.71
CA LEU A 130 -4.66 8.64 8.89
C LEU A 130 -3.71 8.44 10.08
N ASP A 131 -4.22 7.89 11.17
CA ASP A 131 -3.45 7.64 12.39
C ASP A 131 -3.08 6.17 12.53
N LEU A 132 -1.84 5.84 12.17
CA LEU A 132 -1.32 4.48 12.23
C LEU A 132 -0.99 4.00 13.66
N SER A 133 -1.31 4.78 14.70
CA SER A 133 -1.34 4.31 16.09
C SER A 133 -2.71 3.76 16.48
N GLN A 134 -3.74 3.98 15.66
CA GLN A 134 -5.11 3.52 15.88
C GLN A 134 -5.51 2.40 14.92
N VAL A 135 -5.01 2.47 13.70
CA VAL A 135 -5.25 1.46 12.65
C VAL A 135 -3.92 0.96 12.11
N HIS A 136 -3.80 -0.34 11.91
CA HIS A 136 -2.51 -0.99 11.67
C HIS A 136 -2.48 -1.78 10.34
N PRO A 137 -2.72 -1.13 9.16
CA PRO A 137 -2.59 -1.81 7.86
C PRO A 137 -1.16 -2.32 7.66
N ASP A 138 -1.00 -3.40 6.92
CA ASP A 138 0.32 -3.96 6.64
C ASP A 138 1.10 -3.08 5.67
N PHE A 139 0.38 -2.48 4.70
CA PHE A 139 0.95 -1.61 3.68
C PHE A 139 0.04 -0.41 3.43
N VAL A 140 0.61 0.79 3.30
CA VAL A 140 -0.11 2.02 2.94
C VAL A 140 0.59 2.70 1.80
N SER A 141 -0.14 3.02 0.72
CA SER A 141 0.39 3.79 -0.40
C SER A 141 -0.06 5.24 -0.36
N MET A 142 0.83 6.17 -0.71
CA MET A 142 0.50 7.59 -0.82
C MET A 142 1.39 8.34 -1.83
N SER A 143 0.89 9.51 -2.27
CA SER A 143 1.64 10.47 -3.09
C SER A 143 1.59 11.84 -2.43
N PHE A 144 2.75 12.45 -2.19
CA PHE A 144 2.80 13.70 -1.43
C PHE A 144 2.25 14.91 -2.20
N TYR A 145 2.35 14.92 -3.54
CA TYR A 145 1.77 16.01 -4.33
C TYR A 145 0.26 16.15 -4.16
N LYS A 146 -0.45 15.06 -3.83
CA LYS A 146 -1.89 15.11 -3.54
C LYS A 146 -2.18 15.77 -2.21
N VAL A 147 -1.24 15.73 -1.25
CA VAL A 147 -1.40 16.27 0.10
C VAL A 147 -1.18 17.78 0.12
N PHE A 148 -0.12 18.27 -0.51
CA PHE A 148 0.26 19.69 -0.46
C PHE A 148 0.71 20.29 -1.81
N GLY A 149 0.41 19.62 -2.93
CA GLY A 149 0.58 20.13 -4.30
C GLY A 149 1.99 20.00 -4.88
N TYR A 150 3.02 19.88 -4.08
CA TYR A 150 4.43 19.81 -4.49
C TYR A 150 5.27 19.02 -3.45
N PRO A 151 6.32 18.27 -3.86
CA PRO A 151 6.72 17.99 -5.23
C PRO A 151 5.93 16.85 -5.85
N THR A 152 5.80 16.85 -7.19
CA THR A 152 5.51 15.62 -7.94
C THR A 152 6.75 14.72 -7.93
N GLY A 153 6.58 13.42 -8.19
CA GLY A 153 7.71 12.49 -8.23
C GLY A 153 8.15 11.98 -6.85
N VAL A 154 7.43 12.33 -5.78
CA VAL A 154 7.67 11.77 -4.44
C VAL A 154 6.39 11.19 -3.87
N GLY A 155 6.45 9.92 -3.51
CA GLY A 155 5.44 9.17 -2.79
C GLY A 155 6.08 8.26 -1.74
N ALA A 156 5.28 7.45 -1.08
CA ALA A 156 5.77 6.52 -0.09
C ALA A 156 4.93 5.23 -0.04
N LEU A 157 5.62 4.15 0.28
CA LEU A 157 5.05 2.95 0.87
C LEU A 157 5.37 2.98 2.36
N ILE A 158 4.35 3.09 3.21
CA ILE A 158 4.50 2.88 4.64
C ILE A 158 4.18 1.41 4.90
N ALA A 159 5.14 0.65 5.40
CA ALA A 159 4.99 -0.78 5.61
C ALA A 159 5.24 -1.15 7.07
N ARG A 160 4.41 -2.05 7.62
CA ARG A 160 4.75 -2.68 8.90
C ARG A 160 6.00 -3.51 8.72
N ARG A 161 6.96 -3.38 9.64
CA ARG A 161 8.22 -4.12 9.58
C ARG A 161 8.01 -5.63 9.46
N GLN A 162 7.04 -6.17 10.20
CA GLN A 162 6.68 -7.58 10.13
C GLN A 162 6.11 -7.97 8.75
N ALA A 163 5.31 -7.11 8.12
CA ALA A 163 4.78 -7.36 6.78
C ALA A 163 5.87 -7.25 5.70
N LEU A 164 6.80 -6.30 5.88
CA LEU A 164 7.91 -6.11 4.95
C LEU A 164 8.79 -7.37 4.83
N THR A 165 8.99 -8.11 5.92
CA THR A 165 9.77 -9.36 5.90
C THR A 165 9.14 -10.47 5.05
N LYS A 166 7.84 -10.36 4.74
CA LYS A 166 7.13 -11.31 3.87
C LYS A 166 7.43 -11.08 2.39
N LEU A 167 7.77 -9.83 2.01
CA LEU A 167 8.00 -9.46 0.62
C LEU A 167 9.25 -10.13 0.06
N ARG A 168 9.19 -10.53 -1.21
CA ARG A 168 10.28 -11.15 -1.95
C ARG A 168 10.48 -10.41 -3.26
N ARG A 169 11.54 -9.62 -3.34
CA ARG A 169 11.87 -8.88 -4.57
C ARG A 169 12.14 -9.86 -5.71
N PRO A 170 11.47 -9.70 -6.88
CA PRO A 170 11.72 -10.55 -8.05
C PRO A 170 13.01 -10.18 -8.80
N TRP A 171 13.60 -9.05 -8.47
CA TRP A 171 14.81 -8.49 -9.07
C TRP A 171 15.51 -7.56 -8.09
N PHE A 172 16.69 -7.08 -8.42
CA PHE A 172 17.41 -6.08 -7.66
C PHE A 172 17.78 -4.88 -8.54
N ALA A 173 17.88 -3.71 -7.92
CA ALA A 173 18.28 -2.45 -8.56
C ALA A 173 19.52 -1.88 -7.91
N GLY A 174 20.13 -0.88 -8.56
CA GLY A 174 21.16 -0.07 -7.92
C GLY A 174 20.61 0.57 -6.64
N GLY A 175 21.40 0.59 -5.57
CA GLY A 175 21.01 1.09 -4.26
C GLY A 175 20.28 0.09 -3.37
N THR A 176 19.74 -1.03 -3.91
CA THR A 176 18.99 -2.01 -3.13
C THR A 176 19.82 -3.20 -2.65
N ILE A 177 21.05 -3.32 -3.13
CA ILE A 177 21.94 -4.45 -2.87
C ILE A 177 23.18 -4.05 -2.11
N THR A 178 23.64 -4.93 -1.23
CA THR A 178 24.95 -4.85 -0.60
C THR A 178 26.03 -5.32 -1.56
N VAL A 179 25.78 -6.41 -2.28
CA VAL A 179 26.70 -6.98 -3.27
C VAL A 179 25.95 -7.85 -4.27
N ALA A 180 26.39 -7.82 -5.53
CA ALA A 180 25.98 -8.77 -6.55
C ALA A 180 27.23 -9.31 -7.28
N SER A 181 27.23 -10.60 -7.58
CA SER A 181 28.27 -11.23 -8.40
C SER A 181 27.95 -11.03 -9.87
N VAL A 182 28.93 -10.59 -10.65
CA VAL A 182 28.81 -10.48 -12.12
C VAL A 182 29.03 -11.84 -12.80
N GLN A 183 29.78 -12.74 -12.16
CA GLN A 183 30.17 -14.03 -12.70
C GLN A 183 29.34 -15.22 -12.20
N GLY A 184 28.44 -14.95 -11.23
CA GLY A 184 27.55 -15.96 -10.64
C GLY A 184 26.21 -15.35 -10.25
N ASP A 185 25.18 -16.18 -10.15
CA ASP A 185 23.79 -15.77 -9.87
C ASP A 185 23.57 -15.53 -8.37
N ARG A 186 24.44 -14.74 -7.73
CA ARG A 186 24.31 -14.41 -6.30
C ARG A 186 24.26 -12.92 -6.07
N TYR A 187 23.28 -12.48 -5.28
CA TYR A 187 23.21 -11.13 -4.78
C TYR A 187 22.63 -11.12 -3.36
N PHE A 188 22.92 -10.05 -2.62
CA PHE A 188 22.40 -9.82 -1.28
C PHE A 188 21.78 -8.44 -1.25
N LEU A 189 20.47 -8.40 -0.92
CA LEU A 189 19.74 -7.16 -0.71
C LEU A 189 20.17 -6.51 0.61
N HIS A 190 20.00 -5.19 0.69
CA HIS A 190 20.00 -4.48 1.96
C HIS A 190 18.83 -4.95 2.85
N GLU A 191 18.88 -4.62 4.11
CA GLU A 191 17.78 -4.82 5.04
C GLU A 191 16.87 -3.58 5.10
N GLY A 192 15.58 -3.77 5.43
CA GLY A 192 14.65 -2.67 5.65
C GLY A 192 14.25 -1.91 4.39
N ALA A 193 14.13 -0.58 4.51
CA ALA A 193 13.64 0.29 3.43
C ALA A 193 14.56 0.28 2.21
N GLU A 194 15.87 0.29 2.43
CA GLU A 194 16.89 0.36 1.38
C GLU A 194 16.77 -0.76 0.35
N ALA A 195 16.28 -1.95 0.76
CA ALA A 195 16.03 -3.06 -0.14
C ALA A 195 14.92 -2.77 -1.18
N PHE A 196 14.13 -1.72 -0.98
CA PHE A 196 12.96 -1.39 -1.79
C PHE A 196 13.02 0.01 -2.44
N GLU A 197 14.06 0.78 -2.18
CA GLU A 197 14.29 2.10 -2.76
C GLU A 197 15.17 1.98 -4.00
N ASP A 198 14.53 1.91 -5.18
CA ASP A 198 15.19 1.65 -6.44
C ASP A 198 15.96 2.87 -6.95
N GLY A 199 17.27 2.71 -7.12
CA GLY A 199 18.15 3.75 -7.68
C GLY A 199 18.38 4.92 -6.72
N THR A 200 18.73 6.08 -7.28
CA THR A 200 18.95 7.30 -6.50
C THR A 200 17.62 8.00 -6.23
N LEU A 201 17.30 8.20 -4.96
CA LEU A 201 16.12 8.96 -4.55
C LEU A 201 16.24 10.44 -4.95
N ASP A 202 15.11 11.12 -5.06
CA ASP A 202 15.05 12.57 -5.29
C ASP A 202 15.39 13.35 -4.01
N TYR A 203 16.68 13.35 -3.64
CA TYR A 203 17.16 14.00 -2.43
C TYR A 203 16.88 15.51 -2.37
N LEU A 204 16.72 16.16 -3.52
CA LEU A 204 16.43 17.60 -3.57
C LEU A 204 14.98 17.90 -3.20
N SER A 205 14.05 17.00 -3.53
CA SER A 205 12.61 17.18 -3.26
C SER A 205 12.17 16.57 -1.92
N LEU A 206 12.90 15.58 -1.37
CA LEU A 206 12.54 14.93 -0.09
C LEU A 206 12.33 15.91 1.07
N PRO A 207 13.17 16.97 1.27
CA PRO A 207 12.94 17.94 2.36
C PRO A 207 11.59 18.67 2.26
N ALA A 208 11.03 18.82 1.04
CA ALA A 208 9.72 19.43 0.87
C ALA A 208 8.58 18.61 1.50
N VAL A 209 8.77 17.30 1.70
CA VAL A 209 7.80 16.44 2.38
C VAL A 209 7.62 16.89 3.84
N GLU A 210 8.71 17.08 4.56
CA GLU A 210 8.65 17.56 5.95
C GLU A 210 8.02 18.94 6.05
N ILE A 211 8.43 19.87 5.17
CA ILE A 211 7.90 21.23 5.12
C ILE A 211 6.38 21.20 4.83
N GLY A 212 5.96 20.41 3.85
CA GLY A 212 4.56 20.25 3.47
C GLY A 212 3.71 19.64 4.59
N LEU A 213 4.19 18.59 5.24
CA LEU A 213 3.50 17.97 6.38
C LEU A 213 3.37 18.93 7.57
N ARG A 214 4.41 19.70 7.87
CA ARG A 214 4.35 20.74 8.91
C ARG A 214 3.34 21.82 8.57
N HIS A 215 3.25 22.23 7.30
CA HIS A 215 2.26 23.20 6.83
C HIS A 215 0.84 22.67 7.01
N ILE A 216 0.55 21.44 6.57
CA ILE A 216 -0.76 20.79 6.77
C ILE A 216 -1.11 20.66 8.25
N ALA A 217 -0.15 20.29 9.09
CA ALA A 217 -0.35 20.23 10.53
C ALA A 217 -0.69 21.61 11.15
N ALA A 218 -0.08 22.68 10.65
CA ALA A 218 -0.38 24.05 11.10
C ALA A 218 -1.76 24.54 10.65
N VAL A 219 -2.22 24.17 9.44
CA VAL A 219 -3.58 24.44 8.95
C VAL A 219 -4.62 23.65 9.75
N GLY A 220 -4.30 22.42 10.09
CA GLY A 220 -5.15 21.48 10.81
C GLY A 220 -6.09 20.69 9.89
N TYR A 221 -6.11 19.36 10.07
CA TYR A 221 -6.95 18.47 9.27
C TYR A 221 -8.45 18.76 9.43
N ASP A 222 -8.91 19.15 10.60
CA ASP A 222 -10.33 19.50 10.83
C ASP A 222 -10.75 20.67 9.95
N THR A 223 -9.86 21.68 9.80
CA THR A 223 -10.10 22.82 8.92
C THR A 223 -10.16 22.40 7.45
N ILE A 224 -9.31 21.49 7.03
CA ILE A 224 -9.26 20.99 5.65
C ILE A 224 -10.49 20.13 5.35
N HIS A 225 -10.85 19.23 6.27
CA HIS A 225 -11.96 18.29 6.10
C HIS A 225 -13.32 18.99 6.02
N THR A 226 -13.51 20.12 6.72
CA THR A 226 -14.79 20.85 6.75
C THR A 226 -15.01 21.80 5.56
N ARG A 227 -14.07 21.93 4.65
CA ARG A 227 -14.14 22.76 3.44
C ARG A 227 -14.29 21.97 2.16
#